data_960cee030572efa06fabc8fc2faf8230
#
_entry.id   960cee030572efa06fabc8fc2faf8230
#
_cell.length_a   1.000
_cell.length_b   1.000
_cell.length_c   1.000
_cell.angle_alpha   90.00
_cell.angle_beta   90.00
_cell.angle_gamma   90.00
#
_symmetry.space_group_name_H-M   'P 1'
#
loop_
_entity.id
_entity.type
_entity.pdbx_description
1 polymer ?
#
loop_
_entity_poly.entity_id
_entity_poly.type
_entity_poly.pdbx_seq_one_letter_code
_entity_poly.pdbx_strand_id
1 'polypeptide(L)'
;TDLIFNKRSKLPFHSNGMRFSAFDADGNEMATRDYYSVGGGFVVNTDEAAEDRIVADTTALPFPYNSGDELLKLCGDNCLTIAQLVMANEKAWRSEKDIREGLLRIWNAMSACVERGTRQSGTLPGGLNVVRRAPEMIRDLRDRPEDALRDPLTILDWVNLYALAVNEENAAGGRVVTAPTNGAAGIIPAVLHY
;
A
#
# COMPACT_ATOMS: atom_id res chain seq x y z
N THR A 1 -24.09 -13.83 3.21
CA THR A 1 -23.17 -13.45 2.11
C THR A 1 -22.28 -14.64 1.82
N ASP A 2 -22.35 -15.17 0.61
CA ASP A 2 -21.59 -16.36 0.22
C ASP A 2 -20.39 -15.90 -0.63
N LEU A 3 -19.21 -16.45 -0.34
CA LEU A 3 -17.99 -16.19 -1.08
C LEU A 3 -17.60 -17.45 -1.85
N ILE A 4 -17.61 -17.39 -3.18
CA ILE A 4 -17.32 -18.51 -4.05
C ILE A 4 -15.98 -18.26 -4.79
N PHE A 5 -15.00 -19.14 -4.55
CA PHE A 5 -13.73 -19.13 -5.28
C PHE A 5 -13.83 -20.01 -6.53
N ASN A 6 -13.94 -19.37 -7.70
CA ASN A 6 -14.00 -20.09 -8.97
C ASN A 6 -12.60 -20.35 -9.52
N LYS A 7 -12.05 -21.53 -9.22
CA LYS A 7 -10.67 -21.90 -9.58
C LYS A 7 -10.49 -22.34 -11.05
N ARG A 8 -11.58 -22.54 -11.79
CA ARG A 8 -11.55 -23.16 -13.15
C ARG A 8 -12.02 -22.25 -14.26
N SER A 9 -12.64 -21.13 -13.95
CA SER A 9 -13.09 -20.15 -14.96
C SER A 9 -12.62 -18.74 -14.59
N LYS A 10 -12.46 -17.92 -15.61
CA LYS A 10 -12.05 -16.51 -15.49
C LYS A 10 -13.21 -15.63 -15.96
N LEU A 11 -13.30 -14.44 -15.39
CA LEU A 11 -14.14 -13.39 -15.97
C LEU A 11 -13.49 -12.87 -17.27
N PRO A 12 -14.30 -12.34 -18.21
CA PRO A 12 -13.85 -12.11 -19.58
C PRO A 12 -12.64 -11.17 -19.73
N PHE A 13 -12.58 -10.10 -18.94
CA PHE A 13 -11.60 -9.04 -19.14
C PHE A 13 -10.23 -9.35 -18.50
N HIS A 14 -10.19 -9.82 -17.24
CA HIS A 14 -8.94 -10.08 -16.54
C HIS A 14 -9.05 -11.27 -15.59
N SER A 15 -7.91 -11.97 -15.36
CA SER A 15 -7.88 -13.15 -14.48
C SER A 15 -8.14 -12.81 -13.00
N ASN A 16 -7.75 -11.61 -12.55
CA ASN A 16 -8.04 -11.11 -11.22
C ASN A 16 -9.37 -10.34 -11.24
N GLY A 17 -10.46 -11.07 -11.42
CA GLY A 17 -11.80 -10.52 -11.46
C GLY A 17 -12.64 -11.00 -10.29
N MET A 18 -13.59 -10.17 -9.87
CA MET A 18 -14.56 -10.47 -8.83
C MET A 18 -15.94 -10.03 -9.30
N ARG A 19 -16.90 -10.95 -9.22
CA ARG A 19 -18.32 -10.67 -9.51
C ARG A 19 -19.09 -10.51 -8.22
N PHE A 20 -19.85 -9.44 -8.13
CA PHE A 20 -20.80 -9.20 -7.07
C PHE A 20 -22.21 -9.36 -7.64
N SER A 21 -23.01 -10.24 -7.04
CA SER A 21 -24.42 -10.40 -7.37
C SER A 21 -25.27 -10.15 -6.13
N ALA A 22 -26.31 -9.34 -6.28
CA ALA A 22 -27.31 -9.09 -5.25
C ALA A 22 -28.59 -9.78 -5.64
N PHE A 23 -29.23 -10.46 -4.68
CA PHE A 23 -30.47 -11.20 -4.86
C PHE A 23 -31.55 -10.65 -3.92
N ASP A 24 -32.81 -10.72 -4.35
CA ASP A 24 -33.95 -10.44 -3.49
C ASP A 24 -34.24 -11.60 -2.51
N ALA A 25 -35.29 -11.45 -1.70
CA ALA A 25 -35.69 -12.48 -0.72
C ALA A 25 -36.17 -13.78 -1.38
N ASP A 26 -36.61 -13.74 -2.62
CA ASP A 26 -37.09 -14.87 -3.41
C ASP A 26 -35.97 -15.55 -4.22
N GLY A 27 -34.75 -15.00 -4.17
CA GLY A 27 -33.56 -15.54 -4.85
C GLY A 27 -33.40 -15.07 -6.30
N ASN A 28 -34.14 -14.05 -6.74
CA ASN A 28 -33.96 -13.47 -8.07
C ASN A 28 -32.78 -12.49 -8.06
N GLU A 29 -31.92 -12.53 -9.09
CA GLU A 29 -30.80 -11.62 -9.23
C GLU A 29 -31.31 -10.19 -9.52
N MET A 30 -31.05 -9.25 -8.60
CA MET A 30 -31.42 -7.85 -8.73
C MET A 30 -30.37 -7.02 -9.45
N ALA A 31 -29.10 -7.33 -9.23
CA ALA A 31 -27.98 -6.62 -9.82
C ALA A 31 -26.73 -7.50 -9.82
N THR A 32 -25.93 -7.36 -10.88
CA THR A 32 -24.59 -7.97 -10.94
C THR A 32 -23.58 -6.96 -11.44
N ARG A 33 -22.36 -6.99 -10.89
CA ARG A 33 -21.25 -6.15 -11.33
C ARG A 33 -19.93 -6.89 -11.24
N ASP A 34 -19.12 -6.73 -12.26
CA ASP A 34 -17.77 -7.27 -12.33
C ASP A 34 -16.74 -6.17 -12.08
N TYR A 35 -15.75 -6.48 -11.26
CA TYR A 35 -14.60 -5.63 -11.00
C TYR A 35 -13.32 -6.41 -11.25
N TYR A 36 -12.30 -5.73 -11.74
CA TYR A 36 -11.02 -6.31 -12.12
C TYR A 36 -9.86 -5.55 -11.50
N SER A 37 -8.97 -6.27 -10.82
CA SER A 37 -7.70 -5.70 -10.36
C SER A 37 -6.67 -5.87 -11.47
N VAL A 38 -6.32 -4.77 -12.13
CA VAL A 38 -5.45 -4.76 -13.31
C VAL A 38 -3.98 -4.50 -12.99
N GLY A 39 -3.65 -4.41 -11.71
CA GLY A 39 -2.30 -4.13 -11.21
C GLY A 39 -2.13 -2.67 -10.78
N GLY A 40 -0.99 -2.36 -10.14
CA GLY A 40 -0.68 -1.01 -9.67
C GLY A 40 -1.67 -0.42 -8.63
N GLY A 41 -2.54 -1.24 -8.04
CA GLY A 41 -3.61 -0.78 -7.14
C GLY A 41 -4.88 -0.31 -7.85
N PHE A 42 -4.93 -0.39 -9.18
CA PHE A 42 -6.10 0.01 -9.96
C PHE A 42 -7.15 -1.10 -10.03
N VAL A 43 -8.39 -0.70 -9.81
CA VAL A 43 -9.58 -1.54 -9.95
C VAL A 43 -10.50 -0.87 -10.96
N VAL A 44 -10.90 -1.59 -11.99
CA VAL A 44 -11.82 -1.14 -13.03
C VAL A 44 -13.08 -2.00 -13.01
N ASN A 45 -14.22 -1.44 -13.36
CA ASN A 45 -15.46 -2.19 -13.60
C ASN A 45 -15.58 -2.57 -15.08
N THR A 46 -16.63 -3.32 -15.44
CA THR A 46 -16.84 -3.79 -16.83
C THR A 46 -16.99 -2.63 -17.80
N ASP A 47 -17.62 -1.53 -17.39
CA ASP A 47 -17.90 -0.38 -18.26
C ASP A 47 -16.59 0.41 -18.51
N GLU A 48 -15.79 0.63 -17.46
CA GLU A 48 -14.46 1.25 -17.55
C GLU A 48 -13.46 0.38 -18.31
N ALA A 49 -13.55 -0.95 -18.16
CA ALA A 49 -12.73 -1.91 -18.88
C ALA A 49 -12.99 -1.89 -20.40
N ALA A 50 -14.24 -1.64 -20.81
CA ALA A 50 -14.64 -1.55 -22.20
C ALA A 50 -14.18 -0.24 -22.88
N GLU A 51 -13.96 0.83 -22.09
CA GLU A 51 -13.63 2.15 -22.62
C GLU A 51 -12.13 2.48 -22.62
N ASP A 52 -11.28 1.57 -22.13
CA ASP A 52 -9.81 1.79 -21.96
C ASP A 52 -9.48 3.09 -21.21
N ARG A 53 -10.38 3.52 -20.32
CA ARG A 53 -10.33 4.80 -19.63
C ARG A 53 -9.75 4.69 -18.22
N ILE A 54 -8.44 4.75 -18.13
CA ILE A 54 -7.84 5.56 -17.06
C ILE A 54 -8.07 7.01 -17.54
N VAL A 55 -9.04 7.70 -16.96
CA VAL A 55 -9.24 9.13 -17.26
C VAL A 55 -7.94 9.83 -16.85
N ALA A 56 -7.15 10.23 -17.83
CA ALA A 56 -5.94 10.98 -17.56
C ALA A 56 -6.35 12.29 -16.88
N ASP A 57 -5.81 12.53 -15.70
CA ASP A 57 -6.02 13.81 -15.02
C ASP A 57 -5.36 14.91 -15.87
N THR A 58 -6.18 15.83 -16.39
CA THR A 58 -5.74 16.93 -17.26
C THR A 58 -5.43 18.20 -16.47
N THR A 59 -5.38 18.12 -15.14
CA THR A 59 -5.05 19.26 -14.27
C THR A 59 -3.65 19.80 -14.63
N ALA A 60 -3.58 21.09 -14.94
CA ALA A 60 -2.31 21.76 -15.22
C ALA A 60 -1.47 21.84 -13.93
N LEU A 61 -0.33 21.18 -13.92
CA LEU A 61 0.60 21.22 -12.80
C LEU A 61 1.61 22.35 -12.96
N PRO A 62 2.00 23.02 -11.85
CA PRO A 62 3.07 24.03 -11.87
C PRO A 62 4.41 23.47 -12.37
N PHE A 63 4.73 22.22 -12.03
CA PHE A 63 6.00 21.55 -12.36
C PHE A 63 5.74 20.14 -12.87
N PRO A 64 5.23 19.98 -14.12
CA PRO A 64 4.98 18.65 -14.68
C PRO A 64 6.30 17.93 -14.98
N TYR A 65 6.38 16.64 -14.68
CA TYR A 65 7.52 15.78 -14.99
C TYR A 65 7.04 14.34 -15.28
N ASN A 66 7.80 13.64 -16.13
CA ASN A 66 7.53 12.25 -16.52
C ASN A 66 8.69 11.31 -16.18
N SER A 67 9.81 11.85 -15.70
CA SER A 67 10.99 11.06 -15.32
C SER A 67 11.69 11.64 -14.10
N GLY A 68 12.55 10.81 -13.46
CA GLY A 68 13.39 11.26 -12.35
C GLY A 68 14.38 12.36 -12.78
N ASP A 69 14.92 12.30 -13.99
CA ASP A 69 15.84 13.29 -14.52
C ASP A 69 15.16 14.65 -14.72
N GLU A 70 13.93 14.66 -15.24
CA GLU A 70 13.12 15.87 -15.36
C GLU A 70 12.80 16.47 -13.98
N LEU A 71 12.43 15.63 -13.00
CA LEU A 71 12.18 16.07 -11.64
C LEU A 71 13.42 16.73 -11.03
N LEU A 72 14.59 16.09 -11.13
CA LEU A 72 15.83 16.65 -10.61
C LEU A 72 16.23 17.95 -11.31
N LYS A 73 16.03 18.02 -12.62
CA LYS A 73 16.28 19.25 -13.40
C LYS A 73 15.37 20.38 -12.94
N LEU A 74 14.07 20.14 -12.80
CA LEU A 74 13.11 21.14 -12.31
C LEU A 74 13.45 21.61 -10.90
N CYS A 75 13.88 20.72 -10.02
CA CYS A 75 14.34 21.08 -8.68
C CYS A 75 15.55 22.01 -8.73
N GLY A 76 16.55 21.69 -9.57
CA GLY A 76 17.76 22.52 -9.74
C GLY A 76 17.44 23.89 -10.33
N ASP A 77 16.68 23.94 -11.43
CA ASP A 77 16.34 25.17 -12.16
C ASP A 77 15.53 26.14 -11.29
N ASN A 78 14.74 25.64 -10.34
CA ASN A 78 13.85 26.45 -9.48
C ASN A 78 14.35 26.56 -8.03
N CYS A 79 15.52 26.01 -7.70
CA CYS A 79 16.07 25.99 -6.34
C CYS A 79 15.08 25.37 -5.30
N LEU A 80 14.37 24.32 -5.70
CA LEU A 80 13.39 23.60 -4.87
C LEU A 80 13.92 22.24 -4.45
N THR A 81 13.55 21.80 -3.24
CA THR A 81 13.64 20.38 -2.89
C THR A 81 12.53 19.59 -3.58
N ILE A 82 12.71 18.28 -3.74
CA ILE A 82 11.68 17.39 -4.27
C ILE A 82 10.36 17.55 -3.48
N ALA A 83 10.44 17.63 -2.15
CA ALA A 83 9.27 17.81 -1.30
C ALA A 83 8.53 19.12 -1.57
N GLN A 84 9.25 20.21 -1.81
CA GLN A 84 8.66 21.51 -2.15
C GLN A 84 7.99 21.49 -3.52
N LEU A 85 8.64 20.87 -4.50
CA LEU A 85 8.08 20.74 -5.85
C LEU A 85 6.83 19.87 -5.85
N VAL A 86 6.86 18.70 -5.21
CA VAL A 86 5.68 17.81 -5.08
C VAL A 86 4.56 18.52 -4.33
N MET A 87 4.85 19.24 -3.25
CA MET A 87 3.84 20.04 -2.53
C MET A 87 3.20 21.09 -3.43
N ALA A 88 3.98 21.77 -4.28
CA ALA A 88 3.48 22.74 -5.21
C ALA A 88 2.52 22.10 -6.25
N ASN A 89 2.87 20.94 -6.77
CA ASN A 89 2.01 20.18 -7.69
C ASN A 89 0.71 19.72 -7.00
N GLU A 90 0.78 19.17 -5.79
CA GLU A 90 -0.38 18.70 -5.03
C GLU A 90 -1.38 19.82 -4.74
N LYS A 91 -0.92 21.06 -4.65
CA LYS A 91 -1.79 22.24 -4.45
C LYS A 91 -2.68 22.56 -5.65
N ALA A 92 -2.47 21.94 -6.81
CA ALA A 92 -3.37 22.02 -7.95
C ALA A 92 -4.75 21.38 -7.68
N TRP A 93 -4.81 20.39 -6.77
CA TRP A 93 -6.04 19.64 -6.48
C TRP A 93 -6.67 20.00 -5.11
N ARG A 94 -5.87 20.47 -4.15
CA ARG A 94 -6.33 20.66 -2.76
C ARG A 94 -5.50 21.69 -2.01
N SER A 95 -6.01 22.16 -0.89
CA SER A 95 -5.27 23.10 -0.05
C SER A 95 -4.05 22.45 0.61
N GLU A 96 -3.03 23.25 0.95
CA GLU A 96 -1.86 22.74 1.67
C GLU A 96 -2.23 22.09 3.00
N LYS A 97 -3.25 22.62 3.68
CA LYS A 97 -3.78 22.05 4.92
C LYS A 97 -4.29 20.62 4.68
N ASP A 98 -5.12 20.43 3.66
CA ASP A 98 -5.69 19.11 3.34
C ASP A 98 -4.61 18.11 2.92
N ILE A 99 -3.57 18.57 2.22
CA ILE A 99 -2.41 17.74 1.86
C ILE A 99 -1.71 17.26 3.11
N ARG A 100 -1.37 18.17 4.04
CA ARG A 100 -0.68 17.83 5.28
C ARG A 100 -1.51 16.88 6.15
N GLU A 101 -2.78 17.15 6.31
CA GLU A 101 -3.69 16.27 7.06
C GLU A 101 -3.83 14.89 6.38
N GLY A 102 -3.85 14.85 5.05
CA GLY A 102 -3.84 13.61 4.27
C GLY A 102 -2.59 12.78 4.49
N LEU A 103 -1.41 13.40 4.42
CA LEU A 103 -0.12 12.75 4.67
C LEU A 103 -0.02 12.23 6.11
N LEU A 104 -0.47 12.99 7.09
CA LEU A 104 -0.49 12.56 8.48
C LEU A 104 -1.44 11.37 8.71
N ARG A 105 -2.59 11.33 8.04
CA ARG A 105 -3.48 10.15 8.10
C ARG A 105 -2.82 8.90 7.53
N ILE A 106 -2.08 9.04 6.43
CA ILE A 106 -1.32 7.93 5.83
C ILE A 106 -0.24 7.47 6.81
N TRP A 107 0.54 8.39 7.35
CA TRP A 107 1.56 8.08 8.35
C TRP A 107 0.99 7.38 9.58
N ASN A 108 -0.11 7.88 10.14
CA ASN A 108 -0.76 7.26 11.29
C ASN A 108 -1.21 5.81 11.00
N ALA A 109 -1.68 5.54 9.77
CA ALA A 109 -2.03 4.19 9.36
C ALA A 109 -0.79 3.28 9.25
N MET A 110 0.32 3.78 8.72
CA MET A 110 1.60 3.07 8.63
C MET A 110 2.14 2.76 10.03
N SER A 111 2.19 3.76 10.90
CA SER A 111 2.67 3.62 12.28
C SER A 111 1.84 2.61 13.08
N ALA A 112 0.52 2.72 13.01
CA ALA A 112 -0.37 1.77 13.67
C ALA A 112 -0.23 0.33 13.13
N CYS A 113 0.09 0.17 11.84
CA CYS A 113 0.34 -1.13 11.24
C CYS A 113 1.63 -1.76 11.81
N VAL A 114 2.72 -1.02 11.84
CA VAL A 114 3.99 -1.48 12.43
C VAL A 114 3.80 -1.84 13.91
N GLU A 115 3.12 -0.98 14.67
CA GLU A 115 2.86 -1.22 16.09
C GLU A 115 2.05 -2.51 16.33
N ARG A 116 1.03 -2.78 15.53
CA ARG A 116 0.29 -4.04 15.60
C ARG A 116 1.17 -5.22 15.22
N GLY A 117 1.90 -5.14 14.11
CA GLY A 117 2.74 -6.23 13.60
C GLY A 117 3.84 -6.63 14.56
N THR A 118 4.41 -5.67 15.31
CA THR A 118 5.42 -5.95 16.35
C THR A 118 4.86 -6.54 17.64
N ARG A 119 3.54 -6.49 17.85
CA ARG A 119 2.87 -7.04 19.05
C ARG A 119 2.12 -8.34 18.80
N GLN A 120 1.59 -8.53 17.60
CA GLN A 120 0.73 -9.67 17.26
C GLN A 120 1.58 -10.92 17.00
N SER A 121 1.35 -11.98 17.77
CA SER A 121 1.96 -13.29 17.60
C SER A 121 0.99 -14.28 16.98
N GLY A 122 1.48 -15.48 16.68
CA GLY A 122 0.68 -16.60 16.15
C GLY A 122 1.07 -16.97 14.74
N THR A 123 0.21 -17.76 14.10
CA THR A 123 0.40 -18.27 12.73
C THR A 123 -0.39 -17.46 11.74
N LEU A 124 0.25 -17.08 10.64
CA LEU A 124 -0.40 -16.37 9.53
C LEU A 124 -1.44 -17.27 8.86
N PRO A 125 -2.55 -16.70 8.35
CA PRO A 125 -3.55 -17.47 7.63
C PRO A 125 -2.97 -18.05 6.33
N GLY A 126 -3.50 -19.20 5.91
CA GLY A 126 -3.07 -19.93 4.71
C GLY A 126 -2.51 -21.32 5.01
N GLY A 127 -2.18 -22.06 3.95
CA GLY A 127 -1.77 -23.47 4.06
C GLY A 127 -0.31 -23.70 4.45
N LEU A 128 0.50 -22.65 4.58
CA LEU A 128 1.95 -22.78 4.83
C LEU A 128 2.33 -22.77 6.31
N ASN A 129 1.39 -22.50 7.22
CA ASN A 129 1.61 -22.43 8.67
C ASN A 129 2.79 -21.51 9.09
N VAL A 130 2.94 -20.37 8.43
CA VAL A 130 4.02 -19.41 8.70
C VAL A 130 3.78 -18.75 10.05
N VAL A 131 4.71 -18.87 10.97
CA VAL A 131 4.69 -18.21 12.27
C VAL A 131 5.17 -16.78 12.14
N ARG A 132 4.50 -15.83 12.82
CA ARG A 132 4.93 -14.43 12.90
C ARG A 132 6.26 -14.32 13.63
N ARG A 133 7.19 -13.55 13.11
CA ARG A 133 8.56 -13.37 13.61
C ARG A 133 8.82 -11.98 14.17
N ALA A 134 8.08 -10.97 13.71
CA ALA A 134 8.31 -9.58 14.13
C ALA A 134 8.23 -9.37 15.65
N PRO A 135 7.32 -10.01 16.42
CA PRO A 135 7.27 -9.87 17.88
C PRO A 135 8.48 -10.48 18.61
N GLU A 136 9.10 -11.52 18.08
CA GLU A 136 10.32 -12.09 18.63
C GLU A 136 11.51 -11.20 18.31
N MET A 137 11.64 -10.80 17.06
CA MET A 137 12.72 -9.95 16.58
C MET A 137 12.79 -8.60 17.33
N ILE A 138 11.66 -7.96 17.62
CA ILE A 138 11.68 -6.71 18.41
C ILE A 138 12.14 -6.92 19.85
N ARG A 139 11.81 -8.07 20.46
CA ARG A 139 12.31 -8.40 21.80
C ARG A 139 13.82 -8.59 21.78
N ASP A 140 14.33 -9.38 20.85
CA ASP A 140 15.75 -9.68 20.71
C ASP A 140 16.56 -8.38 20.49
N LEU A 141 16.07 -7.47 19.63
CA LEU A 141 16.74 -6.19 19.38
C LEU A 141 16.72 -5.25 20.60
N ARG A 142 15.67 -5.30 21.41
CA ARG A 142 15.56 -4.49 22.64
C ARG A 142 16.38 -5.05 23.79
N ASP A 143 16.52 -6.36 23.86
CA ASP A 143 17.25 -7.04 24.93
C ASP A 143 18.79 -6.98 24.74
N ARG A 144 19.25 -6.57 23.54
CA ARG A 144 20.69 -6.47 23.20
C ARG A 144 21.07 -5.12 22.61
N PRO A 145 20.86 -4.01 23.34
CA PRO A 145 21.16 -2.67 22.83
C PRO A 145 22.65 -2.46 22.54
N GLU A 146 23.55 -3.23 23.19
CA GLU A 146 25.00 -3.16 22.97
C GLU A 146 25.44 -3.74 21.64
N ASP A 147 24.64 -4.58 20.99
CA ASP A 147 24.97 -5.13 19.68
C ASP A 147 25.04 -4.02 18.62
N ALA A 148 24.22 -2.98 18.75
CA ALA A 148 24.28 -1.79 17.91
C ALA A 148 25.60 -1.01 18.02
N LEU A 149 26.31 -1.12 19.14
CA LEU A 149 27.63 -0.51 19.35
C LEU A 149 28.75 -1.34 18.75
N ARG A 150 28.52 -2.63 18.54
CA ARG A 150 29.54 -3.59 18.04
C ARG A 150 29.40 -3.77 16.52
N ASP A 151 28.19 -3.78 16.01
CA ASP A 151 27.91 -3.99 14.60
C ASP A 151 27.03 -2.85 14.05
N PRO A 152 27.57 -1.97 13.21
CA PRO A 152 26.81 -0.90 12.56
C PRO A 152 25.66 -1.42 11.68
N LEU A 153 25.71 -2.69 11.25
CA LEU A 153 24.65 -3.30 10.42
C LEU A 153 23.38 -3.65 11.21
N THR A 154 23.42 -3.59 12.55
CA THR A 154 22.22 -3.75 13.40
C THR A 154 21.11 -2.75 13.06
N ILE A 155 21.45 -1.62 12.43
CA ILE A 155 20.49 -0.68 11.83
C ILE A 155 19.57 -1.40 10.83
N LEU A 156 20.11 -2.29 10.02
CA LEU A 156 19.33 -3.04 9.02
C LEU A 156 18.33 -3.98 9.67
N ASP A 157 18.62 -4.50 10.85
CA ASP A 157 17.70 -5.38 11.58
C ASP A 157 16.46 -4.62 12.04
N TRP A 158 16.59 -3.36 12.46
CA TRP A 158 15.44 -2.51 12.77
C TRP A 158 14.59 -2.21 11.54
N VAL A 159 15.21 -1.85 10.42
CA VAL A 159 14.48 -1.60 9.16
C VAL A 159 13.77 -2.88 8.68
N ASN A 160 14.46 -4.02 8.75
CA ASN A 160 13.91 -5.33 8.40
C ASN A 160 12.74 -5.72 9.33
N LEU A 161 12.87 -5.47 10.63
CA LEU A 161 11.79 -5.68 11.59
C LEU A 161 10.52 -4.91 11.22
N TYR A 162 10.64 -3.62 10.93
CA TYR A 162 9.48 -2.79 10.57
C TYR A 162 8.85 -3.25 9.25
N ALA A 163 9.66 -3.57 8.25
CA ALA A 163 9.16 -4.11 6.99
C ALA A 163 8.46 -5.47 7.17
N LEU A 164 9.04 -6.35 7.99
CA LEU A 164 8.46 -7.66 8.32
C LEU A 164 7.12 -7.51 9.05
N ALA A 165 7.04 -6.61 10.04
CA ALA A 165 5.82 -6.33 10.79
C ALA A 165 4.66 -5.94 9.86
N VAL A 166 4.91 -5.06 8.88
CA VAL A 166 3.90 -4.66 7.89
C VAL A 166 3.53 -5.82 6.97
N ASN A 167 4.50 -6.60 6.50
CA ASN A 167 4.22 -7.75 5.63
C ASN A 167 3.43 -8.85 6.34
N GLU A 168 3.69 -9.09 7.60
CA GLU A 168 2.91 -10.03 8.43
C GLU A 168 1.48 -9.53 8.68
N GLU A 169 1.29 -8.22 8.91
CA GLU A 169 -0.03 -7.61 8.99
C GLU A 169 -0.78 -7.69 7.66
N ASN A 170 -0.11 -7.45 6.54
CA ASN A 170 -0.70 -7.62 5.21
C ASN A 170 -1.17 -9.06 4.97
N ALA A 171 -0.33 -10.05 5.29
CA ALA A 171 -0.67 -11.46 5.14
C ALA A 171 -1.81 -11.91 6.08
N ALA A 172 -1.95 -11.26 7.23
CA ALA A 172 -3.02 -11.53 8.20
C ALA A 172 -4.35 -10.82 7.87
N GLY A 173 -4.43 -10.05 6.78
CA GLY A 173 -5.60 -9.25 6.43
C GLY A 173 -5.74 -7.97 7.26
N GLY A 174 -4.69 -7.53 7.93
CA GLY A 174 -4.63 -6.26 8.65
C GLY A 174 -4.64 -5.06 7.70
N ARG A 175 -4.93 -3.88 8.26
CA ARG A 175 -4.92 -2.63 7.50
C ARG A 175 -3.48 -2.21 7.20
N VAL A 176 -3.15 -2.11 5.92
CA VAL A 176 -1.87 -1.60 5.42
C VAL A 176 -2.09 -0.40 4.49
N VAL A 177 -1.09 0.46 4.37
CA VAL A 177 -1.05 1.45 3.28
C VAL A 177 -0.40 0.76 2.09
N THR A 178 -1.16 0.62 1.00
CA THR A 178 -0.65 -0.05 -0.21
C THR A 178 0.38 0.82 -0.93
N ALA A 179 1.47 0.19 -1.35
CA ALA A 179 2.33 0.65 -2.41
C ALA A 179 1.79 0.10 -3.76
N PRO A 180 2.44 0.30 -4.91
CA PRO A 180 1.98 -0.30 -6.18
C PRO A 180 1.68 -1.80 -6.09
N THR A 181 2.33 -2.49 -5.17
CA THR A 181 2.01 -3.87 -4.79
C THR A 181 1.97 -4.00 -3.27
N ASN A 182 1.12 -4.88 -2.73
CA ASN A 182 1.08 -5.11 -1.29
C ASN A 182 2.40 -5.69 -0.73
N GLY A 183 3.17 -6.42 -1.54
CA GLY A 183 4.50 -6.91 -1.15
C GLY A 183 5.50 -5.81 -0.84
N ALA A 184 5.40 -4.65 -1.52
CA ALA A 184 6.25 -3.49 -1.30
C ALA A 184 5.75 -2.56 -0.17
N ALA A 185 4.58 -2.82 0.41
CA ALA A 185 3.93 -1.95 1.40
C ALA A 185 4.75 -1.77 2.69
N GLY A 186 5.68 -2.68 2.98
CA GLY A 186 6.57 -2.60 4.13
C GLY A 186 7.74 -1.62 3.99
N ILE A 187 8.12 -1.24 2.76
CA ILE A 187 9.35 -0.47 2.50
C ILE A 187 9.26 0.95 3.06
N ILE A 188 8.24 1.70 2.68
CA ILE A 188 8.07 3.10 3.09
C ILE A 188 7.91 3.23 4.62
N PRO A 189 6.99 2.47 5.27
CA PRO A 189 6.86 2.56 6.72
C PRO A 189 8.12 2.11 7.46
N ALA A 190 8.90 1.16 6.93
CA ALA A 190 10.15 0.74 7.55
C ALA A 190 11.19 1.86 7.56
N VAL A 191 11.35 2.55 6.43
CA VAL A 191 12.30 3.67 6.32
C VAL A 191 11.85 4.88 7.16
N LEU A 192 10.55 5.17 7.20
CA LEU A 192 10.02 6.30 7.97
C LEU A 192 10.03 6.06 9.49
N HIS A 193 10.05 4.80 9.96
CA HIS A 193 10.12 4.45 11.37
C HIS A 193 11.54 4.52 11.94
N TYR A 194 12.53 4.34 11.09
CA TYR A 194 13.95 4.44 11.43
C TYR A 194 14.39 5.89 11.43
#